data_db49cb6b316a78152b0d8673c87f942d
#
_entry.id   db49cb6b316a78152b0d8673c87f942d
#
_cell.length_a   1.000
_cell.length_b   1.000
_cell.length_c   1.000
_cell.angle_alpha   90.00
_cell.angle_beta   90.00
_cell.angle_gamma   90.00
#
_symmetry.space_group_name_H-M   'P 1'
#
loop_
_entity.id
_entity.type
_entity.pdbx_description
1 polymer ?
#
loop_
_entity_poly.entity_id
_entity_poly.type
_entity_poly.pdbx_seq_one_letter_code
_entity_poly.pdbx_strand_id
1 'polypeptide(L)'
;MGHFLTRAVYSTALAAALSLPAAAAASTWQLDPNHSSAQFAVRHLGLSTVRGAFTKVNGTIQFDDKDITKSSVDVTIEAASLDTRVEGRDKDLRGDHFFEVEKYPTLTFKSTKVEQVEVGKLKVTGDLTIHGVTKQVVLDVEGPTAAVKDPWGNQRAAASATTKINRQDFGVKWNAKMDNGGWVVGDDVAITIDVEMVQKGAPKSGN
;
A
#
# COMPACT_ATOMS: atom_id res chain seq x y z
N MET A 1 -63.44 -26.85 58.76
CA MET A 1 -63.32 -26.30 57.35
C MET A 1 -62.20 -25.29 57.35
N GLY A 2 -61.00 -25.68 56.92
CA GLY A 2 -59.81 -24.82 56.89
C GLY A 2 -59.36 -24.61 55.44
N HIS A 3 -59.42 -23.39 55.01
CA HIS A 3 -58.94 -23.03 53.67
C HIS A 3 -57.45 -22.77 53.73
N PHE A 4 -56.65 -23.59 53.04
CA PHE A 4 -55.24 -23.34 52.79
C PHE A 4 -55.15 -22.47 51.55
N LEU A 5 -54.63 -21.24 51.72
CA LEU A 5 -54.25 -20.33 50.60
C LEU A 5 -52.79 -20.58 50.23
N THR A 6 -52.56 -21.18 49.06
CA THR A 6 -51.24 -21.39 48.49
C THR A 6 -50.81 -20.11 47.81
N ARG A 7 -49.74 -19.44 48.32
CA ARG A 7 -49.08 -18.29 47.63
C ARG A 7 -48.10 -18.80 46.61
N ALA A 8 -48.35 -18.53 45.35
CA ALA A 8 -47.40 -18.74 44.27
C ALA A 8 -46.38 -17.58 44.26
N VAL A 9 -45.11 -17.91 44.43
CA VAL A 9 -43.98 -16.96 44.29
C VAL A 9 -43.49 -17.00 42.84
N TYR A 10 -43.75 -15.94 42.11
CA TYR A 10 -43.19 -15.77 40.75
C TYR A 10 -41.78 -15.16 40.85
N SER A 11 -40.74 -15.96 40.57
CA SER A 11 -39.36 -15.48 40.43
C SER A 11 -39.15 -14.93 39.03
N THR A 12 -39.09 -13.62 38.92
CA THR A 12 -38.67 -12.95 37.66
C THR A 12 -37.15 -13.00 37.55
N ALA A 13 -36.65 -13.86 36.67
CA ALA A 13 -35.23 -13.88 36.30
C ALA A 13 -34.95 -12.69 35.32
N LEU A 14 -34.23 -11.70 35.80
CA LEU A 14 -33.75 -10.57 35.00
C LEU A 14 -32.52 -11.03 34.18
N ALA A 15 -32.73 -11.36 32.91
CA ALA A 15 -31.63 -11.67 31.99
C ALA A 15 -30.88 -10.35 31.62
N ALA A 16 -29.72 -10.13 32.22
CA ALA A 16 -28.83 -9.05 31.82
C ALA A 16 -28.21 -9.40 30.45
N ALA A 17 -28.67 -8.77 29.39
CA ALA A 17 -28.03 -8.84 28.08
C ALA A 17 -26.69 -8.12 28.14
N LEU A 18 -25.60 -8.85 28.18
CA LEU A 18 -24.23 -8.33 27.96
C LEU A 18 -24.13 -7.92 26.51
N SER A 19 -24.27 -6.61 26.24
CA SER A 19 -23.91 -6.02 24.96
C SER A 19 -22.38 -6.04 24.85
N LEU A 20 -21.82 -6.98 24.06
CA LEU A 20 -20.44 -6.94 23.65
C LEU A 20 -20.24 -5.68 22.81
N PRO A 21 -19.21 -4.84 23.10
CA PRO A 21 -18.89 -3.72 22.22
C PRO A 21 -18.58 -4.27 20.85
N ALA A 22 -19.31 -3.83 19.82
CA ALA A 22 -18.94 -4.10 18.43
C ALA A 22 -17.53 -3.54 18.23
N ALA A 23 -16.57 -4.39 17.94
CA ALA A 23 -15.25 -3.95 17.51
C ALA A 23 -15.47 -3.05 16.29
N ALA A 24 -15.04 -1.79 16.36
CA ALA A 24 -15.08 -0.92 15.20
C ALA A 24 -14.24 -1.61 14.12
N ALA A 25 -14.89 -2.01 13.03
CA ALA A 25 -14.21 -2.64 11.91
C ALA A 25 -13.24 -1.63 11.30
N ALA A 26 -12.03 -2.10 10.94
CA ALA A 26 -11.08 -1.29 10.21
C ALA A 26 -11.75 -0.68 8.97
N SER A 27 -11.48 0.59 8.70
CA SER A 27 -12.01 1.26 7.51
C SER A 27 -11.22 0.84 6.27
N THR A 28 -11.94 0.57 5.16
CA THR A 28 -11.32 0.16 3.90
C THR A 28 -11.19 1.36 2.98
N TRP A 29 -9.97 1.62 2.53
CA TRP A 29 -9.63 2.68 1.59
C TRP A 29 -9.08 2.09 0.31
N GLN A 30 -9.46 2.64 -0.82
CA GLN A 30 -8.93 2.28 -2.14
C GLN A 30 -7.95 3.35 -2.61
N LEU A 31 -6.83 2.95 -3.19
CA LEU A 31 -5.96 3.91 -3.86
C LEU A 31 -6.70 4.53 -5.05
N ASP A 32 -6.58 5.84 -5.21
CA ASP A 32 -7.05 6.54 -6.40
C ASP A 32 -5.95 6.44 -7.48
N PRO A 33 -6.15 5.66 -8.55
CA PRO A 33 -5.12 5.44 -9.56
C PRO A 33 -4.79 6.70 -10.36
N ASN A 34 -5.68 7.71 -10.36
CA ASN A 34 -5.44 8.97 -11.08
C ASN A 34 -4.55 9.94 -10.29
N HIS A 35 -4.47 9.75 -8.97
CA HIS A 35 -3.71 10.62 -8.06
C HIS A 35 -2.66 9.84 -7.26
N SER A 36 -2.29 8.64 -7.74
CA SER A 36 -1.26 7.82 -7.11
C SER A 36 -0.17 7.45 -8.11
N SER A 37 1.06 7.40 -7.66
CA SER A 37 2.20 7.02 -8.48
C SER A 37 3.28 6.31 -7.68
N ALA A 38 3.97 5.37 -8.33
CA ALA A 38 5.21 4.78 -7.84
C ALA A 38 6.34 5.19 -8.77
N GLN A 39 7.25 6.02 -8.27
CA GLN A 39 8.36 6.60 -9.02
C GLN A 39 9.67 5.92 -8.64
N PHE A 40 10.62 5.90 -9.56
CA PHE A 40 11.96 5.39 -9.31
C PHE A 40 13.03 6.31 -9.90
N ALA A 41 14.23 6.23 -9.32
CA ALA A 41 15.41 6.93 -9.79
C ALA A 41 16.64 6.01 -9.70
N VAL A 42 17.40 5.92 -10.81
CA VAL A 42 18.59 5.07 -10.91
C VAL A 42 19.73 5.84 -11.60
N ARG A 43 20.97 5.59 -11.18
CA ARG A 43 22.17 6.19 -11.80
C ARG A 43 22.45 5.55 -13.15
N HIS A 44 22.77 6.36 -14.14
CA HIS A 44 23.19 5.96 -15.48
C HIS A 44 24.60 6.44 -15.75
N LEU A 45 25.50 5.54 -16.13
CA LEU A 45 26.95 5.76 -16.36
C LEU A 45 27.68 6.40 -15.16
N GLY A 46 27.11 6.39 -13.98
CA GLY A 46 27.60 7.17 -12.83
C GLY A 46 27.42 8.69 -12.97
N LEU A 47 26.91 9.19 -14.10
CA LEU A 47 26.84 10.61 -14.45
C LEU A 47 25.48 11.25 -14.15
N SER A 48 24.42 10.68 -14.70
CA SER A 48 23.07 11.24 -14.60
C SER A 48 22.13 10.33 -13.81
N THR A 49 20.94 10.83 -13.51
CA THR A 49 19.86 10.05 -12.89
C THR A 49 18.71 9.91 -13.87
N VAL A 50 18.43 8.68 -14.28
CA VAL A 50 17.22 8.33 -14.99
C VAL A 50 16.08 8.23 -13.97
N ARG A 51 14.95 8.85 -14.28
CA ARG A 51 13.72 8.77 -13.51
C ARG A 51 12.61 8.19 -14.36
N GLY A 52 11.73 7.44 -13.73
CA GLY A 52 10.52 6.91 -14.34
C GLY A 52 9.46 6.69 -13.30
N ALA A 53 8.27 6.34 -13.77
CA ALA A 53 7.14 6.01 -12.91
C ALA A 53 6.38 4.81 -13.48
N PHE A 54 5.67 4.10 -12.62
CA PHE A 54 4.57 3.24 -13.00
C PHE A 54 3.29 4.02 -12.85
N THR A 55 2.50 4.10 -13.92
CA THR A 55 1.30 4.96 -14.01
C THR A 55 0.02 4.25 -13.61
N LYS A 56 0.06 2.91 -13.41
CA LYS A 56 -1.09 2.12 -13.00
C LYS A 56 -0.79 1.42 -11.67
N VAL A 57 -1.16 2.11 -10.60
CA VAL A 57 -1.02 1.67 -9.22
C VAL A 57 -2.41 1.47 -8.64
N ASN A 58 -2.70 0.27 -8.15
CA ASN A 58 -3.96 -0.08 -7.50
C ASN A 58 -3.68 -0.69 -6.14
N GLY A 59 -4.59 -0.52 -5.19
CA GLY A 59 -4.39 -1.11 -3.88
C GLY A 59 -5.49 -0.80 -2.90
N THR A 60 -5.42 -1.50 -1.79
CA THR A 60 -6.34 -1.36 -0.67
C THR A 60 -5.57 -1.15 0.61
N ILE A 61 -6.04 -0.23 1.44
CA ILE A 61 -5.55 0.00 2.78
C ILE A 61 -6.67 -0.32 3.75
N GLN A 62 -6.41 -1.23 4.69
CA GLN A 62 -7.27 -1.45 5.86
C GLN A 62 -6.72 -0.56 6.97
N PHE A 63 -7.47 0.46 7.33
CA PHE A 63 -7.02 1.46 8.27
C PHE A 63 -7.72 1.27 9.62
N ASP A 64 -6.95 1.05 10.69
CA ASP A 64 -7.47 0.99 12.05
C ASP A 64 -7.33 2.38 12.71
N ASP A 65 -8.46 3.04 12.90
CA ASP A 65 -8.53 4.41 13.44
C ASP A 65 -8.10 4.50 14.93
N LYS A 66 -8.08 3.37 15.63
CA LYS A 66 -7.73 3.31 17.05
C LYS A 66 -6.27 2.95 17.28
N ASP A 67 -5.71 2.14 16.38
CA ASP A 67 -4.35 1.65 16.50
C ASP A 67 -3.76 1.46 15.08
N ILE A 68 -3.07 2.49 14.60
CA ILE A 68 -2.49 2.49 13.26
C ILE A 68 -1.57 1.30 13.00
N THR A 69 -0.99 0.70 14.05
CA THR A 69 -0.10 -0.46 13.91
C THR A 69 -0.84 -1.73 13.46
N LYS A 70 -2.17 -1.74 13.54
CA LYS A 70 -3.04 -2.81 13.04
C LYS A 70 -3.52 -2.60 11.61
N SER A 71 -3.13 -1.48 11.01
CA SER A 71 -3.43 -1.19 9.61
C SER A 71 -2.63 -2.10 8.68
N SER A 72 -3.14 -2.29 7.46
CA SER A 72 -2.45 -3.06 6.44
C SER A 72 -2.59 -2.45 5.06
N VAL A 73 -1.62 -2.74 4.19
CA VAL A 73 -1.52 -2.23 2.83
C VAL A 73 -1.31 -3.41 1.88
N ASP A 74 -2.09 -3.45 0.80
CA ASP A 74 -1.95 -4.41 -0.29
C ASP A 74 -2.01 -3.65 -1.62
N VAL A 75 -0.91 -3.66 -2.39
CA VAL A 75 -0.74 -2.87 -3.62
C VAL A 75 -0.31 -3.77 -4.77
N THR A 76 -0.90 -3.52 -5.93
CA THR A 76 -0.51 -4.12 -7.21
C THR A 76 -0.24 -3.01 -8.22
N ILE A 77 0.90 -3.12 -8.90
CA ILE A 77 1.36 -2.20 -9.94
C ILE A 77 1.47 -2.97 -11.24
N GLU A 78 0.88 -2.45 -12.31
CA GLU A 78 1.04 -3.02 -13.66
C GLU A 78 2.45 -2.71 -14.19
N ALA A 79 3.28 -3.73 -14.41
CA ALA A 79 4.68 -3.55 -14.83
C ALA A 79 4.79 -2.87 -16.20
N ALA A 80 3.87 -3.16 -17.12
CA ALA A 80 3.81 -2.56 -18.45
C ALA A 80 3.47 -1.05 -18.43
N SER A 81 2.95 -0.54 -17.31
CA SER A 81 2.63 0.89 -17.14
C SER A 81 3.84 1.79 -16.91
N LEU A 82 5.04 1.23 -16.97
CA LEU A 82 6.31 1.93 -16.87
C LEU A 82 6.44 3.02 -17.93
N ASP A 83 6.85 4.22 -17.51
CA ASP A 83 7.09 5.39 -18.33
C ASP A 83 8.31 6.16 -17.82
N THR A 84 9.32 6.32 -18.66
CA THR A 84 10.49 7.17 -18.43
C THR A 84 10.52 8.36 -19.38
N ARG A 85 9.47 8.59 -20.17
CA ARG A 85 9.33 9.62 -21.19
C ARG A 85 10.29 9.44 -22.40
N VAL A 86 10.82 8.21 -22.58
CA VAL A 86 11.67 7.84 -23.72
C VAL A 86 11.25 6.47 -24.22
N GLU A 87 10.48 6.42 -25.30
CA GLU A 87 9.85 5.20 -25.83
C GLU A 87 10.83 4.04 -26.04
N GLY A 88 11.99 4.30 -26.64
CA GLY A 88 13.01 3.27 -26.87
C GLY A 88 13.54 2.65 -25.58
N ARG A 89 13.73 3.46 -24.54
CA ARG A 89 14.12 2.99 -23.21
C ARG A 89 12.98 2.23 -22.52
N ASP A 90 11.76 2.71 -22.62
CA ASP A 90 10.59 2.07 -22.02
C ASP A 90 10.35 0.69 -22.65
N LYS A 91 10.58 0.55 -23.96
CA LYS A 91 10.53 -0.74 -24.66
C LYS A 91 11.58 -1.71 -24.11
N ASP A 92 12.83 -1.27 -23.95
CA ASP A 92 13.91 -2.10 -23.40
C ASP A 92 13.65 -2.49 -21.95
N LEU A 93 13.20 -1.52 -21.12
CA LEU A 93 12.86 -1.80 -19.72
C LEU A 93 11.70 -2.80 -19.57
N ARG A 94 10.74 -2.83 -20.49
CA ARG A 94 9.67 -3.85 -20.50
C ARG A 94 10.14 -5.21 -20.98
N GLY A 95 11.27 -5.28 -21.68
CA GLY A 95 11.85 -6.50 -22.25
C GLY A 95 12.53 -7.40 -21.21
N ASP A 96 13.11 -8.49 -21.73
CA ASP A 96 13.75 -9.58 -20.97
C ASP A 96 15.05 -9.16 -20.26
N HIS A 97 15.67 -8.05 -20.67
CA HIS A 97 16.82 -7.49 -19.98
C HIS A 97 16.46 -6.92 -18.60
N PHE A 98 15.20 -6.49 -18.39
CA PHE A 98 14.80 -5.79 -17.17
C PHE A 98 13.55 -6.37 -16.51
N PHE A 99 12.35 -5.87 -16.83
CA PHE A 99 11.14 -6.28 -16.12
C PHE A 99 10.47 -7.53 -16.71
N GLU A 100 10.74 -7.90 -17.97
CA GLU A 100 10.16 -9.07 -18.66
C GLU A 100 8.63 -9.11 -18.43
N VAL A 101 7.94 -8.00 -18.76
CA VAL A 101 6.55 -7.76 -18.35
C VAL A 101 5.55 -8.79 -18.87
N GLU A 102 5.86 -9.49 -19.96
CA GLU A 102 5.03 -10.59 -20.49
C GLU A 102 5.00 -11.79 -19.52
N LYS A 103 6.09 -12.01 -18.79
CA LYS A 103 6.22 -13.10 -17.82
C LYS A 103 5.92 -12.64 -16.39
N TYR A 104 6.26 -11.42 -16.06
CA TYR A 104 6.06 -10.81 -14.75
C TYR A 104 5.21 -9.53 -14.88
N PRO A 105 3.90 -9.68 -15.14
CA PRO A 105 3.04 -8.54 -15.50
C PRO A 105 2.80 -7.55 -14.35
N THR A 106 3.11 -7.94 -13.11
CA THR A 106 2.83 -7.10 -11.94
C THR A 106 4.01 -7.03 -10.97
N LEU A 107 4.13 -5.87 -10.31
CA LEU A 107 4.86 -5.73 -9.06
C LEU A 107 3.82 -5.68 -7.94
N THR A 108 4.13 -6.28 -6.79
CA THR A 108 3.20 -6.27 -5.63
C THR A 108 3.92 -5.89 -4.35
N PHE A 109 3.19 -5.23 -3.45
CA PHE A 109 3.64 -4.99 -2.09
C PHE A 109 2.54 -5.34 -1.11
N LYS A 110 2.85 -6.15 -0.11
CA LYS A 110 1.93 -6.50 0.97
C LYS A 110 2.60 -6.27 2.32
N SER A 111 2.02 -5.39 3.12
CA SER A 111 2.57 -5.08 4.43
C SER A 111 2.47 -6.29 5.37
N THR A 112 3.52 -6.49 6.18
CA THR A 112 3.59 -7.49 7.25
C THR A 112 3.63 -6.86 8.63
N LYS A 113 4.04 -5.56 8.71
CA LYS A 113 4.13 -4.83 9.96
C LYS A 113 4.01 -3.33 9.71
N VAL A 114 3.28 -2.64 10.57
CA VAL A 114 3.22 -1.17 10.62
C VAL A 114 3.72 -0.72 11.99
N GLU A 115 4.64 0.22 12.03
CA GLU A 115 5.20 0.80 13.23
C GLU A 115 5.06 2.31 13.19
N GLN A 116 4.52 2.90 14.24
CA GLN A 116 4.48 4.36 14.38
C GLN A 116 5.79 4.83 15.02
N VAL A 117 6.56 5.63 14.28
CA VAL A 117 7.82 6.22 14.76
C VAL A 117 7.53 7.51 15.51
N GLU A 118 6.69 8.34 14.92
CA GLU A 118 6.15 9.58 15.50
C GLU A 118 4.80 9.92 14.85
N VAL A 119 4.11 10.92 15.35
CA VAL A 119 2.84 11.33 14.75
C VAL A 119 3.04 11.71 13.29
N GLY A 120 2.29 11.04 12.40
CA GLY A 120 2.41 11.25 10.96
C GLY A 120 3.64 10.61 10.30
N LYS A 121 4.43 9.81 11.02
CA LYS A 121 5.55 9.06 10.45
C LYS A 121 5.51 7.59 10.84
N LEU A 122 5.54 6.73 9.85
CA LEU A 122 5.44 5.29 10.02
C LEU A 122 6.62 4.58 9.34
N LYS A 123 6.94 3.40 9.83
CA LYS A 123 7.69 2.38 9.09
C LYS A 123 6.72 1.26 8.71
N VAL A 124 6.61 1.01 7.42
CA VAL A 124 5.78 -0.09 6.91
C VAL A 124 6.69 -1.15 6.32
N THR A 125 6.85 -2.24 7.04
CA THR A 125 7.58 -3.42 6.58
C THR A 125 6.62 -4.29 5.76
N GLY A 126 7.09 -4.82 4.63
CA GLY A 126 6.26 -5.67 3.78
C GLY A 126 7.06 -6.45 2.75
N ASP A 127 6.38 -7.40 2.13
CA ASP A 127 6.90 -8.23 1.07
C ASP A 127 6.72 -7.53 -0.28
N LEU A 128 7.82 -7.09 -0.88
CA LEU A 128 7.85 -6.51 -2.22
C LEU A 128 8.24 -7.60 -3.22
N THR A 129 7.42 -7.76 -4.26
CA THR A 129 7.71 -8.68 -5.37
C THR A 129 7.97 -7.89 -6.65
N ILE A 130 9.13 -8.08 -7.24
CA ILE A 130 9.54 -7.53 -8.55
C ILE A 130 10.14 -8.68 -9.36
N HIS A 131 9.81 -8.77 -10.64
CA HIS A 131 10.39 -9.77 -11.56
C HIS A 131 10.29 -11.21 -11.00
N GLY A 132 9.19 -11.53 -10.31
CA GLY A 132 8.93 -12.83 -9.70
C GLY A 132 9.73 -13.14 -8.42
N VAL A 133 10.57 -12.20 -7.95
CA VAL A 133 11.37 -12.36 -6.72
C VAL A 133 10.75 -11.50 -5.61
N THR A 134 10.51 -12.13 -4.46
CA THR A 134 9.96 -11.46 -3.27
C THR A 134 11.06 -11.20 -2.24
N LYS A 135 11.12 -9.98 -1.74
CA LYS A 135 12.01 -9.56 -0.65
C LYS A 135 11.24 -8.69 0.33
N GLN A 136 11.60 -8.80 1.59
CA GLN A 136 11.10 -7.88 2.60
C GLN A 136 11.82 -6.53 2.47
N VAL A 137 11.03 -5.46 2.45
CA VAL A 137 11.51 -4.07 2.42
C VAL A 137 10.82 -3.26 3.51
N VAL A 138 11.42 -2.14 3.87
CA VAL A 138 10.84 -1.16 4.79
C VAL A 138 10.59 0.13 4.01
N LEU A 139 9.37 0.62 4.07
CA LEU A 139 8.98 1.93 3.57
C LEU A 139 9.00 2.93 4.72
N ASP A 140 9.69 4.04 4.55
CA ASP A 140 9.55 5.22 5.41
C ASP A 140 8.36 6.02 4.88
N VAL A 141 7.29 6.14 5.70
CA VAL A 141 6.00 6.71 5.30
C VAL A 141 5.73 7.99 6.08
N GLU A 142 5.34 9.04 5.35
CA GLU A 142 4.78 10.28 5.90
C GLU A 142 3.27 10.30 5.62
N GLY A 143 2.48 10.49 6.68
CA GLY A 143 1.02 10.41 6.63
C GLY A 143 0.47 9.28 7.53
N PRO A 144 -0.80 8.88 7.34
CA PRO A 144 -1.75 9.51 6.44
C PRO A 144 -2.09 10.94 6.88
N THR A 145 -2.49 11.78 5.93
CA THR A 145 -3.08 13.08 6.25
C THR A 145 -4.40 12.92 6.98
N ALA A 146 -4.86 13.96 7.64
CA ALA A 146 -6.25 13.99 8.07
C ALA A 146 -7.19 13.81 6.87
N ALA A 147 -8.27 13.04 7.06
CA ALA A 147 -9.24 12.83 6.00
C ALA A 147 -10.03 14.12 5.71
N VAL A 148 -10.25 14.38 4.42
CA VAL A 148 -11.07 15.50 3.94
C VAL A 148 -12.23 14.97 3.11
N LYS A 149 -13.38 15.63 3.20
CA LYS A 149 -14.54 15.30 2.38
C LYS A 149 -14.46 16.02 1.03
N ASP A 150 -14.48 15.25 -0.05
CA ASP A 150 -14.48 15.81 -1.40
C ASP A 150 -15.88 16.36 -1.80
N PRO A 151 -15.99 17.13 -2.89
CA PRO A 151 -17.27 17.68 -3.34
C PRO A 151 -18.31 16.61 -3.72
N TRP A 152 -17.88 15.38 -3.95
CA TRP A 152 -18.76 14.24 -4.31
C TRP A 152 -19.17 13.41 -3.10
N GLY A 153 -18.70 13.76 -1.90
CA GLY A 153 -19.10 13.15 -0.64
C GLY A 153 -18.21 12.00 -0.16
N ASN A 154 -17.09 11.70 -0.85
CA ASN A 154 -16.14 10.70 -0.41
C ASN A 154 -15.17 11.28 0.63
N GLN A 155 -14.65 10.43 1.50
CA GLN A 155 -13.51 10.79 2.33
C GLN A 155 -12.21 10.52 1.54
N ARG A 156 -11.28 11.47 1.56
CA ARG A 156 -9.96 11.36 0.93
C ARG A 156 -8.86 11.62 1.94
N ALA A 157 -7.78 10.87 1.84
CA ALA A 157 -6.54 11.06 2.58
C ALA A 157 -5.36 10.77 1.67
N ALA A 158 -4.16 11.16 2.06
CA ALA A 158 -2.96 10.95 1.28
C ALA A 158 -1.79 10.49 2.18
N ALA A 159 -0.83 9.83 1.57
CA ALA A 159 0.45 9.49 2.18
C ALA A 159 1.55 9.50 1.13
N SER A 160 2.78 9.76 1.55
CA SER A 160 3.97 9.54 0.74
C SER A 160 4.88 8.51 1.40
N ALA A 161 5.64 7.78 0.59
CA ALA A 161 6.59 6.81 1.11
C ALA A 161 7.89 6.82 0.30
N THR A 162 8.99 6.49 0.96
CA THR A 162 10.29 6.34 0.31
C THR A 162 10.97 5.05 0.75
N THR A 163 11.77 4.50 -0.15
CA THR A 163 12.70 3.42 0.16
C THR A 163 13.82 3.37 -0.86
N LYS A 164 14.83 2.55 -0.60
CA LYS A 164 15.91 2.24 -1.54
C LYS A 164 16.12 0.74 -1.60
N ILE A 165 16.19 0.18 -2.79
CA ILE A 165 16.43 -1.24 -3.03
C ILE A 165 17.63 -1.44 -3.95
N ASN A 166 18.24 -2.63 -3.88
CA ASN A 166 19.15 -3.09 -4.93
C ASN A 166 18.33 -3.90 -5.95
N ARG A 167 18.31 -3.44 -7.21
CA ARG A 167 17.54 -4.09 -8.29
C ARG A 167 17.99 -5.52 -8.58
N GLN A 168 19.26 -5.81 -8.37
CA GLN A 168 19.82 -7.15 -8.63
C GLN A 168 19.28 -8.21 -7.67
N ASP A 169 18.92 -7.80 -6.43
CA ASP A 169 18.29 -8.67 -5.45
C ASP A 169 16.92 -9.18 -5.91
N PHE A 170 16.28 -8.48 -6.84
CA PHE A 170 15.00 -8.81 -7.46
C PHE A 170 15.15 -9.45 -8.84
N GLY A 171 16.35 -9.87 -9.22
CA GLY A 171 16.58 -10.55 -10.50
C GLY A 171 16.69 -9.62 -11.72
N VAL A 172 16.57 -8.31 -11.57
CA VAL A 172 16.80 -7.32 -12.64
C VAL A 172 18.31 -7.06 -12.77
N LYS A 173 19.01 -7.97 -13.46
CA LYS A 173 20.47 -8.10 -13.40
C LYS A 173 21.22 -7.48 -14.57
N TRP A 174 20.54 -7.17 -15.68
CA TRP A 174 21.23 -6.67 -16.86
C TRP A 174 22.14 -5.47 -16.53
N ASN A 175 23.36 -5.50 -17.04
CA ASN A 175 24.30 -4.41 -16.97
C ASN A 175 25.38 -4.59 -18.05
N ALA A 176 26.08 -3.51 -18.39
CA ALA A 176 27.25 -3.55 -19.22
C ALA A 176 28.41 -2.85 -18.52
N LYS A 177 29.61 -3.39 -18.66
CA LYS A 177 30.83 -2.80 -18.13
C LYS A 177 31.38 -1.74 -19.10
N MET A 178 31.77 -0.61 -18.54
CA MET A 178 32.41 0.47 -19.30
C MET A 178 33.93 0.31 -19.31
N ASP A 179 34.62 0.94 -20.26
CA ASP A 179 36.06 0.88 -20.39
C ASP A 179 36.82 1.47 -19.18
N ASN A 180 36.20 2.41 -18.48
CA ASN A 180 36.72 2.98 -17.23
C ASN A 180 36.50 2.07 -15.99
N GLY A 181 35.99 0.85 -16.18
CA GLY A 181 35.68 -0.11 -15.11
C GLY A 181 34.35 0.08 -14.40
N GLY A 182 33.62 1.15 -14.70
CA GLY A 182 32.27 1.40 -14.15
C GLY A 182 31.18 0.58 -14.83
N TRP A 183 29.92 0.79 -14.39
CA TRP A 183 28.73 0.12 -14.89
C TRP A 183 27.77 1.11 -15.54
N VAL A 184 27.07 0.66 -16.58
CA VAL A 184 26.08 1.47 -17.30
C VAL A 184 24.89 1.82 -16.39
N VAL A 185 24.38 0.86 -15.62
CA VAL A 185 23.20 1.03 -14.75
C VAL A 185 23.60 0.81 -13.30
N GLY A 186 23.29 1.75 -12.43
CA GLY A 186 23.47 1.61 -10.99
C GLY A 186 22.60 0.49 -10.42
N ASP A 187 23.05 -0.12 -9.33
CA ASP A 187 22.31 -1.21 -8.68
C ASP A 187 21.27 -0.66 -7.69
N ASP A 188 21.58 0.44 -7.04
CA ASP A 188 20.67 1.11 -6.11
C ASP A 188 19.59 1.89 -6.87
N VAL A 189 18.34 1.61 -6.52
CA VAL A 189 17.15 2.30 -7.03
C VAL A 189 16.45 2.99 -5.87
N ALA A 190 16.37 4.32 -5.91
CA ALA A 190 15.54 5.09 -5.00
C ALA A 190 14.09 5.03 -5.48
N ILE A 191 13.17 4.79 -4.56
CA ILE A 191 11.74 4.69 -4.81
C ILE A 191 11.02 5.78 -4.03
N THR A 192 10.13 6.49 -4.69
CA THR A 192 9.21 7.47 -4.09
C THR A 192 7.79 7.11 -4.49
N ILE A 193 6.90 7.07 -3.53
CA ILE A 193 5.51 6.68 -3.71
C ILE A 193 4.66 7.82 -3.16
N ASP A 194 3.75 8.32 -3.99
CA ASP A 194 2.73 9.28 -3.57
C ASP A 194 1.37 8.65 -3.83
N VAL A 195 0.52 8.59 -2.81
CA VAL A 195 -0.79 7.98 -2.91
C VAL A 195 -1.87 8.89 -2.36
N GLU A 196 -2.96 8.97 -3.10
CA GLU A 196 -4.25 9.43 -2.62
C GLU A 196 -5.16 8.23 -2.44
N MET A 197 -5.90 8.19 -1.33
CA MET A 197 -6.79 7.10 -1.01
C MET A 197 -8.20 7.61 -0.78
N VAL A 198 -9.19 6.81 -1.18
CA VAL A 198 -10.61 7.15 -1.12
C VAL A 198 -11.35 6.10 -0.31
N GLN A 199 -12.07 6.55 0.71
CA GLN A 199 -13.10 5.76 1.36
C GLN A 199 -14.45 6.19 0.79
N LYS A 200 -15.13 5.28 0.10
CA LYS A 200 -16.48 5.56 -0.39
C LYS A 200 -17.41 5.77 0.80
N GLY A 201 -18.15 6.85 0.78
CA GLY A 201 -19.18 7.09 1.80
C GLY A 201 -20.15 5.90 1.85
N ALA A 202 -20.62 5.54 3.05
CA ALA A 202 -21.69 4.56 3.18
C ALA A 202 -22.86 4.97 2.26
N PRO A 203 -23.54 4.01 1.58
CA PRO A 203 -24.71 4.33 0.79
C PRO A 203 -25.66 5.17 1.65
N LYS A 204 -26.09 6.34 1.16
CA LYS A 204 -27.15 7.09 1.84
C LYS A 204 -28.32 6.15 1.95
N SER A 205 -28.71 5.80 3.19
CA SER A 205 -29.97 5.11 3.43
C SER A 205 -31.04 5.99 2.78
N GLY A 206 -31.64 5.47 1.72
CA GLY A 206 -32.68 6.21 1.01
C GLY A 206 -33.81 6.57 1.98
N ASN A 207 -34.22 7.81 1.94
CA ASN A 207 -35.52 8.25 2.43
C ASN A 207 -36.62 7.64 1.55
#